data_775a8d18ecf3d4f5858d9bc56623c4cb
#
_entry.id   775a8d18ecf3d4f5858d9bc56623c4cb
#
_cell.length_a   1.000
_cell.length_b   1.000
_cell.length_c   1.000
_cell.angle_alpha   90.00
_cell.angle_beta   90.00
_cell.angle_gamma   90.00
#
_symmetry.space_group_name_H-M   'P 1'
#
loop_
_entity.id
_entity.type
_entity.pdbx_description
1 polymer ?
#
loop_
_entity_poly.entity_id
_entity_poly.type
_entity_poly.pdbx_seq_one_letter_code
_entity_poly.pdbx_strand_id
1 'polypeptide(L)'
;MLFRLPSTLIARSGGKVFLMSLENEDSSSGAAQTMTSTTRESTPRLSILAELKEKTATVHRALEENAGIWDCLSSRALSGNLLVRFWGIYSSAEARLVAVEDLPQWLPDLSRRWKRSALESDLNSLGIPPAAWTICTDITEIRTVGAGFGWLYVLEGSTLGGQLIKRQVQERLGLSAQNGCQFFSSYGAEVGPMWRSFGQSLESFCHANPNCRDQVTASAETAFECFLNWLGSK
;
A
#
# COMPACT_ATOMS: atom_id res chain seq x y z
N MET A 1 43.37 -4.11 -23.90
CA MET A 1 43.42 -4.58 -22.53
C MET A 1 41.98 -4.68 -22.03
N LEU A 2 41.42 -5.88 -22.15
CA LEU A 2 39.98 -6.20 -21.91
C LEU A 2 39.78 -6.49 -20.43
N PHE A 3 38.97 -5.70 -19.75
CA PHE A 3 38.47 -6.08 -18.42
C PHE A 3 37.17 -6.86 -18.61
N ARG A 4 37.28 -8.19 -18.44
CA ARG A 4 36.17 -9.11 -18.21
C ARG A 4 35.58 -8.85 -16.83
N LEU A 5 34.28 -8.50 -16.76
CA LEU A 5 33.50 -8.61 -15.55
C LEU A 5 33.02 -10.07 -15.40
N PRO A 6 33.05 -10.65 -14.19
CA PRO A 6 32.64 -12.02 -13.97
C PRO A 6 31.11 -12.12 -13.97
N SER A 7 30.60 -13.01 -14.86
CA SER A 7 29.29 -13.62 -14.72
C SER A 7 29.32 -14.52 -13.48
N THR A 8 28.44 -14.31 -12.56
CA THR A 8 27.81 -15.25 -11.64
C THR A 8 27.51 -14.56 -10.32
N LEU A 9 26.25 -14.24 -10.11
CA LEU A 9 25.49 -14.57 -8.91
C LEU A 9 24.02 -14.23 -9.18
N ILE A 10 23.33 -15.14 -9.87
CA ILE A 10 21.88 -15.21 -9.73
C ILE A 10 21.66 -15.87 -8.39
N ALA A 11 21.70 -15.12 -7.32
CA ALA A 11 21.17 -15.53 -6.05
C ALA A 11 19.66 -15.68 -6.20
N ARG A 12 19.17 -16.92 -6.12
CA ARG A 12 17.78 -17.21 -5.78
C ARG A 12 17.51 -16.65 -4.37
N SER A 13 17.21 -15.39 -4.27
CA SER A 13 16.62 -14.82 -3.08
C SER A 13 15.12 -14.92 -3.24
N GLY A 14 14.51 -15.82 -2.49
CA GLY A 14 13.07 -15.99 -2.37
C GLY A 14 12.41 -14.65 -2.09
N GLY A 15 11.31 -14.41 -2.81
CA GLY A 15 10.57 -13.15 -2.76
C GLY A 15 10.17 -12.75 -1.36
N LYS A 16 10.85 -11.74 -0.83
CA LYS A 16 10.47 -11.02 0.37
C LYS A 16 10.66 -9.56 0.06
N VAL A 17 9.59 -8.86 -0.12
CA VAL A 17 9.34 -7.42 0.03
C VAL A 17 8.26 -6.98 -0.94
N PHE A 18 7.00 -6.96 -0.51
CA PHE A 18 5.91 -6.47 -1.35
C PHE A 18 5.28 -5.16 -0.86
N LEU A 19 5.25 -4.92 0.43
CA LEU A 19 4.45 -3.83 0.99
C LEU A 19 5.09 -3.21 2.24
N MET A 20 6.05 -2.35 2.22
CA MET A 20 6.59 -1.60 3.36
C MET A 20 7.98 -2.02 3.86
N SER A 21 9.00 -1.70 3.11
CA SER A 21 10.34 -1.53 3.66
C SER A 21 10.76 -0.08 3.48
N LEU A 22 10.45 0.75 4.45
CA LEU A 22 11.18 1.99 4.70
C LEU A 22 11.69 1.90 6.13
N GLU A 23 12.95 1.55 6.27
CA GLU A 23 13.70 1.78 7.49
C GLU A 23 13.83 3.30 7.65
N ASN A 24 13.36 3.83 8.78
CA ASN A 24 13.62 5.20 9.17
C ASN A 24 15.10 5.32 9.52
N GLU A 25 15.89 5.88 8.63
CA GLU A 25 17.15 6.53 9.02
C GLU A 25 16.82 7.91 9.62
N ASP A 26 16.64 7.95 10.93
CA ASP A 26 16.76 9.18 11.70
C ASP A 26 17.64 8.90 12.93
N SER A 27 18.93 8.99 12.69
CA SER A 27 19.95 9.11 13.73
C SER A 27 20.42 10.55 13.75
N SER A 28 19.88 11.39 14.60
CA SER A 28 20.53 12.63 15.00
C SER A 28 20.66 12.67 16.52
N SER A 29 21.92 12.61 16.95
CA SER A 29 22.40 12.82 18.30
C SER A 29 22.06 14.22 18.80
N GLY A 30 21.64 14.32 20.06
CA GLY A 30 21.48 15.58 20.77
C GLY A 30 21.60 15.37 22.28
N ALA A 31 22.60 16.00 22.85
CA ALA A 31 23.15 15.85 24.18
C ALA A 31 22.17 16.08 25.34
N ALA A 32 22.51 15.45 26.45
CA ALA A 32 21.90 15.51 27.76
C ALA A 32 21.80 16.92 28.35
N GLN A 33 20.68 17.24 28.97
CA GLN A 33 20.58 18.13 30.12
C GLN A 33 19.62 17.58 31.15
N THR A 34 20.17 17.32 32.31
CA THR A 34 19.51 16.86 33.52
C THR A 34 18.66 17.97 34.13
N MET A 35 17.34 17.75 34.29
CA MET A 35 16.56 18.43 35.31
C MET A 35 15.51 17.48 35.90
N THR A 36 15.64 17.24 37.18
CA THR A 36 14.72 16.45 38.03
C THR A 36 13.40 17.17 38.21
N SER A 37 12.32 16.59 37.74
CA SER A 37 10.99 16.80 38.30
C SER A 37 10.20 15.51 38.13
N THR A 38 9.67 15.01 39.24
CA THR A 38 8.88 13.79 39.37
C THR A 38 7.54 13.98 38.66
N THR A 39 7.49 13.63 37.40
CA THR A 39 6.23 13.49 36.65
C THR A 39 6.14 12.01 36.25
N ARG A 40 4.99 11.38 36.49
CA ARG A 40 4.68 10.02 36.05
C ARG A 40 5.13 9.91 34.56
N GLU A 41 6.18 9.17 34.32
CA GLU A 41 6.62 8.81 32.96
C GLU A 41 5.49 7.98 32.31
N SER A 42 4.67 8.64 31.51
CA SER A 42 3.87 7.93 30.53
C SER A 42 4.86 7.36 29.50
N THR A 43 4.96 6.05 29.42
CA THR A 43 5.67 5.35 28.35
C THR A 43 5.33 6.04 27.02
N PRO A 44 6.32 6.47 26.21
CA PRO A 44 6.03 7.16 24.96
C PRO A 44 5.16 6.24 24.08
N ARG A 45 3.97 6.70 23.76
CA ARG A 45 3.03 5.93 22.94
C ARG A 45 3.61 5.83 21.53
N LEU A 46 3.67 4.63 20.99
CA LEU A 46 4.10 4.40 19.60
C LEU A 46 3.30 5.27 18.62
N SER A 47 3.94 5.73 17.54
CA SER A 47 3.20 6.36 16.45
C SER A 47 2.16 5.40 15.91
N ILE A 48 1.05 5.92 15.37
CA ILE A 48 -0.02 5.05 14.83
C ILE A 48 0.50 4.19 13.66
N LEU A 49 1.44 4.71 12.85
CA LEU A 49 2.06 3.93 11.78
C LEU A 49 2.89 2.76 12.32
N ALA A 50 3.63 2.96 13.41
CA ALA A 50 4.39 1.88 14.03
C ALA A 50 3.48 0.80 14.63
N GLU A 51 2.39 1.21 15.27
CA GLU A 51 1.37 0.31 15.81
C GLU A 51 0.68 -0.49 14.69
N LEU A 52 0.28 0.17 13.60
CA LEU A 52 -0.30 -0.50 12.42
C LEU A 52 0.67 -1.52 11.83
N LYS A 53 1.94 -1.13 11.64
CA LYS A 53 2.98 -2.03 11.10
C LYS A 53 3.12 -3.29 11.97
N GLU A 54 3.14 -3.14 13.28
CA GLU A 54 3.26 -4.26 14.22
C GLU A 54 2.04 -5.18 14.16
N LYS A 55 0.85 -4.61 14.31
CA LYS A 55 -0.40 -5.38 14.38
C LYS A 55 -0.75 -6.08 13.07
N THR A 56 -0.49 -5.45 11.93
CA THR A 56 -0.78 -6.04 10.61
C THR A 56 0.34 -6.94 10.06
N ALA A 57 1.49 -7.07 10.74
CA ALA A 57 2.67 -7.78 10.23
C ALA A 57 2.38 -9.23 9.80
N THR A 58 1.52 -9.93 10.52
CA THR A 58 1.20 -11.34 10.24
C THR A 58 0.36 -11.48 8.97
N VAL A 59 -0.73 -10.71 8.85
CA VAL A 59 -1.63 -10.76 7.68
C VAL A 59 -0.93 -10.18 6.45
N HIS A 60 -0.10 -9.16 6.63
CA HIS A 60 0.74 -8.60 5.57
C HIS A 60 1.69 -9.65 4.98
N ARG A 61 2.39 -10.42 5.83
CA ARG A 61 3.27 -11.51 5.39
C ARG A 61 2.47 -12.61 4.67
N ALA A 62 1.32 -12.98 5.19
CA ALA A 62 0.44 -13.95 4.55
C ALA A 62 0.01 -13.49 3.14
N LEU A 63 -0.28 -12.20 2.96
CA LEU A 63 -0.59 -11.63 1.66
C LEU A 63 0.61 -11.72 0.69
N GLU A 64 1.81 -11.36 1.13
CA GLU A 64 3.03 -11.47 0.31
C GLU A 64 3.31 -12.89 -0.17
N GLU A 65 3.08 -13.88 0.69
CA GLU A 65 3.35 -15.29 0.40
C GLU A 65 2.27 -15.93 -0.48
N ASN A 66 1.01 -15.50 -0.36
CA ASN A 66 -0.13 -16.21 -0.98
C ASN A 66 -0.78 -15.49 -2.17
N ALA A 67 -0.53 -14.19 -2.37
CA ALA A 67 -1.15 -13.47 -3.48
C ALA A 67 -0.62 -13.84 -4.88
N GLY A 68 0.47 -14.62 -4.97
CA GLY A 68 1.04 -15.11 -6.23
C GLY A 68 1.44 -14.01 -7.22
N ILE A 69 1.70 -12.80 -6.73
CA ILE A 69 1.92 -11.62 -7.59
C ILE A 69 3.10 -11.82 -8.53
N TRP A 70 4.18 -12.43 -8.04
CA TRP A 70 5.39 -12.63 -8.84
C TRP A 70 5.18 -13.61 -10.00
N ASP A 71 4.33 -14.61 -9.82
CA ASP A 71 3.97 -15.56 -10.88
C ASP A 71 3.11 -14.88 -11.94
N CYS A 72 2.25 -13.95 -11.52
CA CYS A 72 1.43 -13.14 -12.43
C CYS A 72 2.27 -12.21 -13.34
N LEU A 73 3.54 -11.91 -12.99
CA LEU A 73 4.42 -11.10 -13.82
C LEU A 73 5.19 -11.91 -14.89
N SER A 74 4.85 -13.16 -15.10
CA SER A 74 5.51 -14.02 -16.11
C SER A 74 4.98 -13.82 -17.53
N SER A 75 3.79 -13.24 -17.70
CA SER A 75 3.22 -12.91 -19.01
C SER A 75 2.27 -11.71 -18.94
N ARG A 76 2.05 -11.05 -20.11
CA ARG A 76 1.08 -9.95 -20.20
C ARG A 76 -0.33 -10.38 -19.84
N ALA A 77 -0.74 -11.59 -20.21
CA ALA A 77 -2.07 -12.13 -19.89
C ALA A 77 -2.26 -12.30 -18.38
N LEU A 78 -1.29 -12.89 -17.67
CA LEU A 78 -1.34 -13.06 -16.23
C LEU A 78 -1.25 -11.73 -15.49
N SER A 79 -0.41 -10.80 -15.98
CA SER A 79 -0.35 -9.43 -15.45
C SER A 79 -1.68 -8.70 -15.62
N GLY A 80 -2.35 -8.88 -16.75
CA GLY A 80 -3.69 -8.34 -16.98
C GLY A 80 -4.73 -8.90 -16.02
N ASN A 81 -4.73 -10.21 -15.77
CA ASN A 81 -5.61 -10.84 -14.79
C ASN A 81 -5.37 -10.29 -13.36
N LEU A 82 -4.11 -10.06 -13.00
CA LEU A 82 -3.76 -9.42 -11.73
C LEU A 82 -4.33 -8.00 -11.65
N LEU A 83 -4.21 -7.20 -12.71
CA LEU A 83 -4.77 -5.85 -12.77
C LEU A 83 -6.30 -5.85 -12.67
N VAL A 84 -7.01 -6.82 -13.27
CA VAL A 84 -8.47 -6.99 -13.09
C VAL A 84 -8.81 -7.19 -11.61
N ARG A 85 -8.04 -8.00 -10.90
CA ARG A 85 -8.24 -8.24 -9.47
C ARG A 85 -7.96 -6.98 -8.63
N PHE A 86 -6.89 -6.25 -8.94
CA PHE A 86 -6.64 -4.95 -8.31
C PHE A 86 -7.76 -3.97 -8.62
N TRP A 87 -8.24 -3.89 -9.85
CA TRP A 87 -9.35 -3.03 -10.21
C TRP A 87 -10.60 -3.35 -9.39
N GLY A 88 -10.92 -4.62 -9.21
CA GLY A 88 -12.09 -5.06 -8.44
C GLY A 88 -12.07 -4.58 -7.00
N ILE A 89 -10.95 -4.74 -6.30
CA ILE A 89 -10.84 -4.34 -4.90
C ILE A 89 -10.71 -2.81 -4.75
N TYR A 90 -9.89 -2.14 -5.59
CA TYR A 90 -9.73 -0.69 -5.53
C TYR A 90 -11.03 0.04 -5.87
N SER A 91 -11.76 -0.36 -6.92
CA SER A 91 -13.04 0.25 -7.29
C SER A 91 -14.07 0.14 -6.18
N SER A 92 -14.14 -1.01 -5.51
CA SER A 92 -15.07 -1.23 -4.40
C SER A 92 -14.66 -0.43 -3.15
N ALA A 93 -13.37 -0.39 -2.82
CA ALA A 93 -12.86 0.35 -1.65
C ALA A 93 -13.02 1.86 -1.85
N GLU A 94 -12.60 2.39 -3.00
CA GLU A 94 -12.68 3.83 -3.30
C GLU A 94 -14.13 4.32 -3.29
N ALA A 95 -15.07 3.55 -3.83
CA ALA A 95 -16.49 3.89 -3.79
C ALA A 95 -17.03 4.05 -2.35
N ARG A 96 -16.57 3.22 -1.42
CA ARG A 96 -16.94 3.32 0.00
C ARG A 96 -16.21 4.45 0.72
N LEU A 97 -14.95 4.68 0.40
CA LEU A 97 -14.14 5.76 0.98
C LEU A 97 -14.69 7.14 0.59
N VAL A 98 -15.17 7.30 -0.65
CA VAL A 98 -15.84 8.54 -1.11
C VAL A 98 -17.11 8.83 -0.31
N ALA A 99 -17.80 7.82 0.20
CA ALA A 99 -19.01 7.98 1.01
C ALA A 99 -18.74 8.40 2.47
N VAL A 100 -17.47 8.46 2.91
CA VAL A 100 -17.08 8.94 4.24
C VAL A 100 -16.92 10.46 4.19
N GLU A 101 -18.00 11.20 4.49
CA GLU A 101 -18.11 12.65 4.29
C GLU A 101 -16.99 13.45 4.98
N ASP A 102 -16.58 13.07 6.20
CA ASP A 102 -15.58 13.82 6.97
C ASP A 102 -14.13 13.44 6.64
N LEU A 103 -13.89 12.42 5.83
CA LEU A 103 -12.54 11.96 5.51
C LEU A 103 -11.69 13.03 4.77
N PRO A 104 -12.22 13.82 3.82
CA PRO A 104 -11.46 14.89 3.18
C PRO A 104 -11.01 16.02 4.12
N GLN A 105 -11.67 16.22 5.27
CA GLN A 105 -11.24 17.22 6.25
C GLN A 105 -9.90 16.84 6.90
N TRP A 106 -9.66 15.53 7.06
CA TRP A 106 -8.43 14.98 7.64
C TRP A 106 -7.37 14.63 6.60
N LEU A 107 -7.77 14.36 5.36
CA LEU A 107 -6.91 14.03 4.24
C LEU A 107 -7.30 14.88 3.02
N PRO A 108 -6.89 16.16 2.97
CA PRO A 108 -7.35 17.11 1.94
C PRO A 108 -6.98 16.73 0.50
N ASP A 109 -5.92 15.91 0.34
CA ASP A 109 -5.47 15.41 -0.96
C ASP A 109 -6.06 14.04 -1.34
N LEU A 110 -7.14 13.61 -0.66
CA LEU A 110 -7.80 12.32 -0.87
C LEU A 110 -8.14 12.06 -2.35
N SER A 111 -8.61 13.07 -3.07
CA SER A 111 -8.96 12.95 -4.49
C SER A 111 -7.77 12.59 -5.39
N ARG A 112 -6.55 12.94 -5.00
CA ARG A 112 -5.31 12.58 -5.73
C ARG A 112 -4.87 11.13 -5.49
N ARG A 113 -5.49 10.44 -4.53
CA ARG A 113 -5.09 9.11 -4.06
C ARG A 113 -5.80 7.97 -4.78
N TRP A 114 -6.82 8.28 -5.57
CA TRP A 114 -7.59 7.28 -6.31
C TRP A 114 -6.74 6.61 -7.41
N LYS A 115 -6.85 5.30 -7.50
CA LYS A 115 -6.08 4.46 -8.45
C LYS A 115 -6.95 3.80 -9.51
N ARG A 116 -8.28 3.84 -9.34
CA ARG A 116 -9.22 3.21 -10.26
C ARG A 116 -8.96 3.63 -11.71
N SER A 117 -8.79 4.92 -11.98
CA SER A 117 -8.57 5.42 -13.35
C SER A 117 -7.25 4.92 -13.96
N ALA A 118 -6.19 4.79 -13.14
CA ALA A 118 -4.92 4.21 -13.58
C ALA A 118 -5.08 2.73 -13.94
N LEU A 119 -5.83 1.97 -13.15
CA LEU A 119 -6.15 0.57 -13.43
C LEU A 119 -6.97 0.42 -14.71
N GLU A 120 -7.99 1.25 -14.91
CA GLU A 120 -8.81 1.28 -16.13
C GLU A 120 -7.96 1.59 -17.37
N SER A 121 -7.03 2.55 -17.25
CA SER A 121 -6.08 2.89 -18.33
C SER A 121 -5.17 1.70 -18.67
N ASP A 122 -4.63 1.02 -17.66
CA ASP A 122 -3.76 -0.14 -17.86
C ASP A 122 -4.52 -1.31 -18.52
N LEU A 123 -5.72 -1.63 -18.03
CA LEU A 123 -6.56 -2.70 -18.58
C LEU A 123 -6.92 -2.44 -20.05
N ASN A 124 -7.30 -1.19 -20.37
CA ASN A 124 -7.58 -0.79 -21.74
C ASN A 124 -6.33 -0.91 -22.64
N SER A 125 -5.17 -0.47 -22.14
CA SER A 125 -3.87 -0.58 -22.86
C SER A 125 -3.47 -2.02 -23.13
N LEU A 126 -3.87 -2.95 -22.28
CA LEU A 126 -3.65 -4.39 -22.43
C LEU A 126 -4.74 -5.08 -23.28
N GLY A 127 -5.75 -4.36 -23.74
CA GLY A 127 -6.85 -4.89 -24.54
C GLY A 127 -7.84 -5.75 -23.74
N ILE A 128 -7.94 -5.57 -22.43
CA ILE A 128 -8.85 -6.33 -21.57
C ILE A 128 -10.19 -5.60 -21.52
N PRO A 129 -11.28 -6.22 -22.09
CA PRO A 129 -12.54 -5.52 -22.19
C PRO A 129 -13.22 -5.36 -20.83
N PRO A 130 -14.02 -4.27 -20.62
CA PRO A 130 -14.71 -4.03 -19.34
C PRO A 130 -15.62 -5.19 -18.89
N ALA A 131 -16.14 -5.99 -19.81
CA ALA A 131 -16.94 -7.18 -19.50
C ALA A 131 -16.17 -8.26 -18.71
N ALA A 132 -14.84 -8.22 -18.72
CA ALA A 132 -13.99 -9.13 -17.95
C ALA A 132 -13.63 -8.57 -16.55
N TRP A 133 -14.00 -7.33 -16.24
CA TRP A 133 -13.64 -6.70 -14.97
C TRP A 133 -14.62 -7.11 -13.87
N THR A 134 -14.10 -7.75 -12.85
CA THR A 134 -14.89 -8.28 -11.73
C THR A 134 -14.74 -7.39 -10.49
N ILE A 135 -15.86 -7.07 -9.85
CA ILE A 135 -15.92 -6.26 -8.62
C ILE A 135 -15.70 -7.17 -7.39
N CYS A 136 -14.89 -6.72 -6.45
CA CYS A 136 -14.81 -7.35 -5.14
C CYS A 136 -16.06 -6.98 -4.31
N THR A 137 -16.87 -7.98 -3.95
CA THR A 137 -18.09 -7.80 -3.16
C THR A 137 -17.87 -7.91 -1.65
N ASP A 138 -16.73 -8.45 -1.22
CA ASP A 138 -16.47 -8.84 0.16
C ASP A 138 -15.96 -7.70 1.03
N ILE A 139 -15.90 -6.47 0.49
CA ILE A 139 -15.50 -5.30 1.25
C ILE A 139 -16.63 -4.90 2.20
N THR A 140 -16.32 -4.94 3.50
CA THR A 140 -17.22 -4.44 4.55
C THR A 140 -17.47 -2.93 4.39
N GLU A 141 -18.54 -2.43 5.00
CA GLU A 141 -18.84 -1.00 4.94
C GLU A 141 -17.78 -0.17 5.68
N ILE A 142 -17.35 0.90 5.02
CA ILE A 142 -16.42 1.90 5.55
C ILE A 142 -17.26 3.13 5.90
N ARG A 143 -17.65 3.27 7.17
CA ARG A 143 -18.63 4.30 7.60
C ARG A 143 -18.01 5.44 8.39
N THR A 144 -16.78 5.32 8.85
CA THR A 144 -16.14 6.29 9.74
C THR A 144 -14.78 6.70 9.21
N VAL A 145 -14.31 7.86 9.62
CA VAL A 145 -12.96 8.36 9.28
C VAL A 145 -11.87 7.39 9.74
N GLY A 146 -12.01 6.81 10.94
CA GLY A 146 -11.05 5.82 11.46
C GLY A 146 -10.99 4.56 10.59
N ALA A 147 -12.16 4.02 10.18
CA ALA A 147 -12.22 2.91 9.24
C ALA A 147 -11.64 3.28 7.87
N GLY A 148 -11.91 4.49 7.38
CA GLY A 148 -11.33 5.03 6.15
C GLY A 148 -9.81 5.10 6.18
N PHE A 149 -9.23 5.58 7.27
CA PHE A 149 -7.77 5.59 7.46
C PHE A 149 -7.17 4.20 7.51
N GLY A 150 -7.84 3.22 8.14
CA GLY A 150 -7.38 1.83 8.16
C GLY A 150 -7.30 1.22 6.76
N TRP A 151 -8.32 1.41 5.94
CA TRP A 151 -8.32 1.00 4.53
C TRP A 151 -7.24 1.72 3.71
N LEU A 152 -7.15 3.05 3.85
CA LEU A 152 -6.15 3.86 3.15
C LEU A 152 -4.71 3.47 3.54
N TYR A 153 -4.47 3.02 4.78
CA TYR A 153 -3.16 2.51 5.16
C TYR A 153 -2.70 1.37 4.25
N VAL A 154 -3.59 0.45 3.89
CA VAL A 154 -3.27 -0.67 2.99
C VAL A 154 -3.16 -0.19 1.55
N LEU A 155 -4.11 0.64 1.07
CA LEU A 155 -4.11 1.16 -0.29
C LEU A 155 -2.88 2.03 -0.58
N GLU A 156 -2.53 2.94 0.32
CA GLU A 156 -1.36 3.82 0.18
C GLU A 156 -0.04 3.07 0.41
N GLY A 157 -0.02 2.16 1.38
CA GLY A 157 1.14 1.29 1.65
C GLY A 157 1.52 0.44 0.43
N SER A 158 0.54 -0.04 -0.32
CA SER A 158 0.76 -0.83 -1.54
C SER A 158 1.53 -0.06 -2.62
N THR A 159 1.46 1.29 -2.62
CA THR A 159 2.19 2.13 -3.60
C THR A 159 3.69 2.05 -3.42
N LEU A 160 4.17 1.80 -2.19
CA LEU A 160 5.60 1.61 -1.89
C LEU A 160 6.11 0.31 -2.52
N GLY A 161 5.41 -0.81 -2.31
CA GLY A 161 5.72 -2.10 -2.92
C GLY A 161 5.54 -2.11 -4.44
N GLY A 162 4.60 -1.31 -4.94
CA GLY A 162 4.34 -1.13 -6.37
C GLY A 162 5.56 -0.73 -7.18
N GLN A 163 6.53 -0.02 -6.60
CA GLN A 163 7.76 0.36 -7.28
C GLN A 163 8.63 -0.85 -7.67
N LEU A 164 8.64 -1.90 -6.83
CA LEU A 164 9.35 -3.15 -7.16
C LEU A 164 8.64 -3.91 -8.27
N ILE A 165 7.30 -3.99 -8.19
CA ILE A 165 6.50 -4.63 -9.25
C ILE A 165 6.68 -3.90 -10.57
N LYS A 166 6.59 -2.57 -10.57
CA LYS A 166 6.85 -1.73 -11.75
C LYS A 166 8.17 -2.10 -12.43
N ARG A 167 9.26 -2.19 -11.66
CA ARG A 167 10.57 -2.54 -12.20
C ARG A 167 10.53 -3.92 -12.86
N GLN A 168 9.95 -4.92 -12.22
CA GLN A 168 9.84 -6.28 -12.78
C GLN A 168 8.95 -6.34 -14.03
N VAL A 169 7.84 -5.59 -14.02
CA VAL A 169 6.94 -5.47 -15.18
C VAL A 169 7.66 -4.82 -16.37
N GLN A 170 8.45 -3.78 -16.11
CA GLN A 170 9.26 -3.13 -17.15
C GLN A 170 10.33 -4.07 -17.70
N GLU A 171 11.08 -4.76 -16.83
CA GLU A 171 12.17 -5.65 -17.23
C GLU A 171 11.68 -6.89 -17.98
N ARG A 172 10.58 -7.50 -17.53
CA ARG A 172 10.09 -8.77 -18.07
C ARG A 172 9.10 -8.63 -19.22
N LEU A 173 8.24 -7.62 -19.16
CA LEU A 173 7.10 -7.48 -20.08
C LEU A 173 7.22 -6.27 -21.02
N GLY A 174 8.19 -5.37 -20.78
CA GLY A 174 8.37 -4.16 -21.57
C GLY A 174 7.21 -3.16 -21.41
N LEU A 175 6.45 -3.24 -20.28
CA LEU A 175 5.36 -2.33 -20.01
C LEU A 175 5.87 -1.08 -19.26
N SER A 176 5.22 0.05 -19.48
CA SER A 176 5.53 1.34 -18.86
C SER A 176 4.25 2.02 -18.38
N ALA A 177 4.37 3.16 -17.73
CA ALA A 177 3.20 3.95 -17.30
C ALA A 177 2.27 4.35 -18.45
N GLN A 178 2.75 4.34 -19.71
CA GLN A 178 2.00 4.70 -20.89
C GLN A 178 1.32 3.51 -21.58
N ASN A 179 1.65 2.27 -21.19
CA ASN A 179 1.18 1.09 -21.90
C ASN A 179 0.92 -0.13 -21.02
N GLY A 180 0.32 0.06 -19.84
CA GLY A 180 -0.15 -1.05 -18.99
C GLY A 180 0.59 -1.20 -17.65
N CYS A 181 1.28 -0.15 -17.16
CA CYS A 181 1.93 -0.13 -15.85
C CYS A 181 1.76 1.22 -15.12
N GLN A 182 0.67 1.95 -15.39
CA GLN A 182 0.37 3.23 -14.75
C GLN A 182 0.05 3.04 -13.27
N PHE A 183 -0.74 2.04 -12.94
CA PHE A 183 -1.12 1.70 -11.56
C PHE A 183 0.12 1.47 -10.67
N PHE A 184 1.03 0.58 -11.09
CA PHE A 184 2.25 0.32 -10.33
C PHE A 184 3.25 1.50 -10.36
N SER A 185 3.15 2.39 -11.34
CA SER A 185 3.92 3.63 -11.36
C SER A 185 3.41 4.63 -10.34
N SER A 186 2.12 4.58 -10.01
CA SER A 186 1.46 5.38 -8.97
C SER A 186 1.84 6.86 -9.04
N TYR A 187 2.38 7.40 -7.96
CA TYR A 187 2.81 8.79 -7.83
C TYR A 187 4.22 9.07 -8.41
N GLY A 188 4.87 8.07 -9.03
CA GLY A 188 6.23 8.24 -9.54
C GLY A 188 7.23 8.62 -8.43
N ALA A 189 7.91 9.75 -8.58
CA ALA A 189 8.85 10.28 -7.58
C ALA A 189 8.17 10.75 -6.28
N GLU A 190 6.85 11.02 -6.34
CA GLU A 190 6.09 11.53 -5.19
C GLU A 190 5.60 10.41 -4.24
N VAL A 191 5.89 9.13 -4.50
CA VAL A 191 5.44 8.01 -3.64
C VAL A 191 5.84 8.22 -2.17
N GLY A 192 7.10 8.56 -1.89
CA GLY A 192 7.57 8.83 -0.53
C GLY A 192 6.92 10.05 0.12
N PRO A 193 6.90 11.23 -0.54
CA PRO A 193 6.15 12.40 -0.08
C PRO A 193 4.66 12.11 0.21
N MET A 194 3.96 11.40 -0.68
CA MET A 194 2.54 11.06 -0.52
C MET A 194 2.30 10.13 0.68
N TRP A 195 3.20 9.16 0.89
CA TRP A 195 3.15 8.30 2.08
C TRP A 195 3.36 9.08 3.37
N ARG A 196 4.35 9.98 3.41
CA ARG A 196 4.60 10.83 4.59
C ARG A 196 3.42 11.76 4.89
N SER A 197 2.85 12.39 3.87
CA SER A 197 1.64 13.22 4.00
C SER A 197 0.48 12.43 4.58
N PHE A 198 0.24 11.20 4.08
CA PHE A 198 -0.75 10.29 4.63
C PHE A 198 -0.50 10.00 6.12
N GLY A 199 0.74 9.64 6.49
CA GLY A 199 1.11 9.36 7.88
C GLY A 199 0.87 10.55 8.81
N GLN A 200 1.20 11.77 8.36
CA GLN A 200 0.94 12.99 9.11
C GLN A 200 -0.56 13.24 9.35
N SER A 201 -1.38 13.04 8.32
CA SER A 201 -2.84 13.17 8.42
C SER A 201 -3.43 12.14 9.39
N LEU A 202 -3.00 10.90 9.29
CA LEU A 202 -3.43 9.82 10.19
C LEU A 202 -3.03 10.08 11.64
N GLU A 203 -1.79 10.52 11.89
CA GLU A 203 -1.31 10.86 13.24
C GLU A 203 -2.11 12.03 13.81
N SER A 204 -2.36 13.07 13.02
CA SER A 204 -3.17 14.24 13.43
C SER A 204 -4.60 13.83 13.78
N PHE A 205 -5.21 12.97 12.98
CA PHE A 205 -6.54 12.43 13.25
C PHE A 205 -6.57 11.63 14.58
N CYS A 206 -5.62 10.72 14.78
CA CYS A 206 -5.55 9.91 15.99
C CYS A 206 -5.16 10.73 17.24
N HIS A 207 -4.43 11.82 17.08
CA HIS A 207 -4.16 12.76 18.17
C HIS A 207 -5.43 13.48 18.61
N ALA A 208 -6.22 13.96 17.67
CA ALA A 208 -7.51 14.62 17.94
C ALA A 208 -8.60 13.66 18.45
N ASN A 209 -8.50 12.37 18.09
CA ASN A 209 -9.48 11.33 18.41
C ASN A 209 -8.80 10.11 19.06
N PRO A 210 -8.37 10.18 20.34
CA PRO A 210 -7.53 9.13 20.95
C PRO A 210 -8.16 7.73 20.98
N ASN A 211 -9.49 7.64 20.93
CA ASN A 211 -10.24 6.38 20.95
C ASN A 211 -10.40 5.72 19.57
N CYS A 212 -9.91 6.37 18.49
CA CYS A 212 -10.06 5.82 17.13
C CYS A 212 -9.00 4.77 16.77
N ARG A 213 -7.88 4.67 17.51
CA ARG A 213 -6.73 3.83 17.13
C ARG A 213 -7.09 2.36 16.94
N ASP A 214 -7.89 1.79 17.83
CA ASP A 214 -8.36 0.40 17.71
C ASP A 214 -9.22 0.21 16.46
N GLN A 215 -10.07 1.18 16.12
CA GLN A 215 -10.85 1.14 14.90
C GLN A 215 -9.98 1.23 13.64
N VAL A 216 -9.01 2.13 13.62
CA VAL A 216 -8.05 2.25 12.50
C VAL A 216 -7.32 0.93 12.30
N THR A 217 -6.83 0.32 13.38
CA THR A 217 -6.08 -0.93 13.33
C THR A 217 -6.94 -2.10 12.87
N ALA A 218 -8.11 -2.30 13.47
CA ALA A 218 -9.02 -3.37 13.07
C ALA A 218 -9.46 -3.23 11.61
N SER A 219 -9.67 -1.99 11.14
CA SER A 219 -10.03 -1.75 9.74
C SER A 219 -8.86 -2.02 8.77
N ALA A 220 -7.63 -1.75 9.19
CA ALA A 220 -6.45 -2.10 8.40
C ALA A 220 -6.26 -3.62 8.31
N GLU A 221 -6.45 -4.36 9.39
CA GLU A 221 -6.44 -5.83 9.41
C GLU A 221 -7.51 -6.39 8.47
N THR A 222 -8.76 -5.89 8.56
CA THR A 222 -9.87 -6.26 7.66
C THR A 222 -9.52 -5.99 6.19
N ALA A 223 -8.88 -4.86 5.89
CA ALA A 223 -8.46 -4.54 4.54
C ALA A 223 -7.41 -5.55 4.02
N PHE A 224 -6.39 -5.88 4.82
CA PHE A 224 -5.41 -6.90 4.45
C PHE A 224 -6.03 -8.27 4.23
N GLU A 225 -6.96 -8.70 5.09
CA GLU A 225 -7.68 -9.96 4.95
C GLU A 225 -8.50 -9.99 3.66
N CYS A 226 -9.18 -8.88 3.33
CA CYS A 226 -9.92 -8.75 2.08
C CYS A 226 -8.97 -8.86 0.86
N PHE A 227 -7.81 -8.20 0.88
CA PHE A 227 -6.80 -8.36 -0.16
C PHE A 227 -6.29 -9.79 -0.27
N LEU A 228 -5.98 -10.43 0.86
CA LEU A 228 -5.50 -11.81 0.91
C LEU A 228 -6.52 -12.77 0.29
N ASN A 229 -7.78 -12.69 0.70
CA ASN A 229 -8.85 -13.54 0.19
C ASN A 229 -9.11 -13.30 -1.30
N TRP A 230 -9.19 -12.04 -1.72
CA TRP A 230 -9.50 -11.66 -3.09
C TRP A 230 -8.35 -11.96 -4.06
N LEU A 231 -7.10 -11.65 -3.70
CA LEU A 231 -5.93 -11.94 -4.53
C LEU A 231 -5.48 -13.40 -4.44
N GLY A 232 -5.73 -14.08 -3.34
CA GLY A 232 -5.38 -15.49 -3.12
C GLY A 232 -6.37 -16.50 -3.72
N SER A 233 -7.62 -16.10 -4.01
CA SER A 233 -8.60 -16.98 -4.68
C SER A 233 -8.12 -17.29 -6.11
N LYS A 234 -8.02 -18.58 -6.45
CA LYS A 234 -7.59 -19.07 -7.78
C LYS A 234 -8.73 -19.00 -8.78
#